data_b3faba7c5eedeb3d7bafecf9af0b10dd
#
_entry.id   b3faba7c5eedeb3d7bafecf9af0b10dd
#
_cell.length_a   1.000
_cell.length_b   1.000
_cell.length_c   1.000
_cell.angle_alpha   90.00
_cell.angle_beta   90.00
_cell.angle_gamma   90.00
#
_symmetry.space_group_name_H-M   'P 1'
#
loop_
_entity.id
_entity.type
_entity.pdbx_description
1 polymer ?
#
loop_
_entity_poly.entity_id
_entity_poly.type
_entity_poly.pdbx_seq_one_letter_code
_entity_poly.pdbx_strand_id
1 'polypeptide(L)'
;MKIMTKDLKEDIKEARPNLKDNTIKQYETNLLKLKKMFETDNYDFLSNPKEVMKKIEDKHYLSQRNFLNAIVVLLLALNHDGKYDKLIEEYGKIRDEFNDQYTEENNSGIISDKQSKNFATLEEVYGMLNKMAEDLKPIKKKNKEDITKKEMQLLQAYVLFFIHSRMPFRNDLAEMEAIQKRAYNKLSEEEKKSKNYLVVEKNGLFFVMNKYKTSKKYEELDLPIEDKDLKKLLRYYLRINGMGVLFKTSTGKPITRIELSKILLKYSQKYLNKNISSTMLRKIYLSSKYGDMKKELEKDNKIMGHSKSTALNNYVKESQEE
;
A
#
# COMPACT_ATOMS: atom_id res chain seq x y z
N MET A 1 2.06 15.26 -36.45
CA MET A 1 0.70 15.47 -35.88
C MET A 1 0.86 16.25 -34.58
N LYS A 2 0.26 17.42 -34.42
CA LYS A 2 0.40 18.19 -33.18
C LYS A 2 -0.51 17.60 -32.10
N ILE A 3 0.08 17.19 -30.96
CA ILE A 3 -0.62 16.73 -29.76
C ILE A 3 -0.45 17.81 -28.71
N MET A 4 -1.49 18.61 -28.48
CA MET A 4 -1.47 19.76 -27.57
C MET A 4 -2.54 19.55 -26.49
N THR A 5 -2.19 19.85 -25.24
CA THR A 5 -3.13 19.98 -24.13
C THR A 5 -3.10 21.43 -23.64
N LYS A 6 -4.22 21.97 -23.23
CA LYS A 6 -4.29 23.27 -22.53
C LYS A 6 -3.99 23.08 -21.05
N ASP A 7 -4.66 22.13 -20.44
CA ASP A 7 -4.41 21.68 -19.06
C ASP A 7 -4.52 20.16 -18.99
N LEU A 8 -3.39 19.48 -18.89
CA LEU A 8 -3.29 18.02 -18.85
C LEU A 8 -4.12 17.39 -17.73
N LYS A 9 -4.16 18.05 -16.58
CA LYS A 9 -4.88 17.53 -15.41
C LYS A 9 -6.38 17.61 -15.59
N GLU A 10 -6.87 18.71 -16.14
CA GLU A 10 -8.28 18.94 -16.45
C GLU A 10 -8.74 17.98 -17.55
N ASP A 11 -8.00 17.85 -18.65
CA ASP A 11 -8.29 16.94 -19.75
C ASP A 11 -8.42 15.47 -19.27
N ILE A 12 -7.48 15.01 -18.44
CA ILE A 12 -7.52 13.66 -17.85
C ILE A 12 -8.71 13.50 -16.90
N LYS A 13 -9.03 14.53 -16.12
CA LYS A 13 -10.11 14.47 -15.13
C LYS A 13 -11.47 14.47 -15.78
N GLU A 14 -11.64 15.20 -16.86
CA GLU A 14 -12.86 15.22 -17.69
C GLU A 14 -13.09 13.85 -18.34
N ALA A 15 -12.07 13.29 -19.00
CA ALA A 15 -12.17 11.98 -19.64
C ALA A 15 -12.34 10.81 -18.63
N ARG A 16 -11.83 10.96 -17.40
CA ARG A 16 -11.87 9.94 -16.35
C ARG A 16 -12.14 10.52 -14.95
N PRO A 17 -13.38 10.94 -14.66
CA PRO A 17 -13.73 11.65 -13.43
C PRO A 17 -13.55 10.82 -12.15
N ASN A 18 -13.50 9.50 -12.26
CA ASN A 18 -13.33 8.59 -11.13
C ASN A 18 -11.85 8.40 -10.69
N LEU A 19 -10.87 8.96 -11.43
CA LEU A 19 -9.47 8.86 -11.05
C LEU A 19 -9.17 9.73 -9.82
N LYS A 20 -8.36 9.16 -8.91
CA LYS A 20 -7.86 9.91 -7.75
C LYS A 20 -6.76 10.88 -8.20
N ASP A 21 -6.70 12.06 -7.58
CA ASP A 21 -5.71 13.11 -7.89
C ASP A 21 -4.25 12.59 -7.87
N ASN A 22 -3.91 11.70 -6.94
CA ASN A 22 -2.58 11.08 -6.90
C ASN A 22 -2.28 10.22 -8.15
N THR A 23 -3.27 9.59 -8.76
CA THR A 23 -3.11 8.82 -10.00
C THR A 23 -2.89 9.76 -11.17
N ILE A 24 -3.65 10.85 -11.26
CA ILE A 24 -3.48 11.88 -12.28
C ILE A 24 -2.08 12.49 -12.18
N LYS A 25 -1.66 12.87 -10.97
CA LYS A 25 -0.31 13.40 -10.73
C LYS A 25 0.80 12.41 -11.12
N GLN A 26 0.57 11.11 -11.00
CA GLN A 26 1.51 10.09 -11.45
C GLN A 26 1.60 10.05 -12.99
N TYR A 27 0.47 10.15 -13.68
CA TYR A 27 0.45 10.24 -15.15
C TYR A 27 1.16 11.50 -15.63
N GLU A 28 0.85 12.67 -15.06
CA GLU A 28 1.57 13.94 -15.35
C GLU A 28 3.07 13.77 -15.18
N THR A 29 3.51 13.19 -14.04
CA THR A 29 4.93 12.99 -13.76
C THR A 29 5.60 12.10 -14.81
N ASN A 30 4.93 11.04 -15.28
CA ASN A 30 5.46 10.15 -16.30
C ASN A 30 5.52 10.84 -17.67
N LEU A 31 4.49 11.58 -18.05
CA LEU A 31 4.46 12.35 -19.29
C LEU A 31 5.53 13.46 -19.33
N LEU A 32 5.74 14.16 -18.21
CA LEU A 32 6.82 15.14 -18.09
C LEU A 32 8.21 14.50 -18.21
N LYS A 33 8.40 13.28 -17.66
CA LYS A 33 9.66 12.54 -17.86
C LYS A 33 9.89 12.18 -19.33
N LEU A 34 8.84 11.77 -20.05
CA LEU A 34 8.94 11.50 -21.48
C LEU A 34 9.29 12.76 -22.25
N LYS A 35 8.63 13.90 -22.02
CA LYS A 35 9.02 15.18 -22.63
C LYS A 35 10.50 15.49 -22.43
N LYS A 36 10.99 15.31 -21.21
CA LYS A 36 12.42 15.51 -20.89
C LYS A 36 13.32 14.55 -21.64
N MET A 37 12.92 13.29 -21.82
CA MET A 37 13.70 12.31 -22.59
C MET A 37 13.76 12.64 -24.07
N PHE A 38 12.71 13.27 -24.62
CA PHE A 38 12.61 13.72 -26.00
C PHE A 38 13.07 15.17 -26.21
N GLU A 39 13.50 15.85 -25.15
CA GLU A 39 13.96 17.24 -25.17
C GLU A 39 12.96 18.20 -25.87
N THR A 40 11.68 18.05 -25.56
CA THR A 40 10.58 18.78 -26.17
C THR A 40 9.55 19.24 -25.15
N ASP A 41 8.84 20.34 -25.49
CA ASP A 41 7.75 20.88 -24.68
C ASP A 41 6.36 20.43 -25.13
N ASN A 42 6.24 19.65 -26.20
CA ASN A 42 4.98 19.14 -26.72
C ASN A 42 4.93 17.61 -26.63
N TYR A 43 3.85 17.00 -27.13
CA TYR A 43 3.64 15.55 -27.15
C TYR A 43 3.67 14.96 -28.58
N ASP A 44 4.19 15.67 -29.56
CA ASP A 44 4.18 15.26 -30.97
C ASP A 44 4.98 13.95 -31.20
N PHE A 45 5.98 13.67 -30.34
CA PHE A 45 6.74 12.41 -30.35
C PHE A 45 5.87 11.18 -30.13
N LEU A 46 4.70 11.32 -29.49
CA LEU A 46 3.77 10.20 -29.29
C LEU A 46 3.14 9.70 -30.60
N SER A 47 3.30 10.43 -31.70
CA SER A 47 2.86 9.96 -33.05
C SER A 47 3.71 8.81 -33.58
N ASN A 48 4.85 8.50 -32.96
CA ASN A 48 5.75 7.43 -33.33
C ASN A 48 5.99 6.43 -32.18
N PRO A 49 5.10 5.44 -31.98
CA PRO A 49 5.23 4.45 -30.90
C PRO A 49 6.55 3.71 -30.88
N LYS A 50 7.12 3.38 -32.05
CA LYS A 50 8.40 2.68 -32.15
C LYS A 50 9.56 3.49 -31.55
N GLU A 51 9.59 4.78 -31.81
CA GLU A 51 10.60 5.69 -31.27
C GLU A 51 10.45 5.86 -29.75
N VAL A 52 9.20 5.96 -29.26
CA VAL A 52 8.91 6.01 -27.81
C VAL A 52 9.38 4.73 -27.15
N MET A 53 9.10 3.57 -27.69
CA MET A 53 9.54 2.29 -27.14
C MET A 53 11.05 2.18 -27.10
N LYS A 54 11.74 2.54 -28.18
CA LYS A 54 13.21 2.59 -28.22
C LYS A 54 13.80 3.50 -27.15
N LYS A 55 13.14 4.65 -26.87
CA LYS A 55 13.62 5.63 -25.87
C LYS A 55 13.49 5.13 -24.42
N ILE A 56 12.60 4.17 -24.15
CA ILE A 56 12.32 3.63 -22.81
C ILE A 56 12.75 2.16 -22.64
N GLU A 57 13.34 1.53 -23.64
CA GLU A 57 13.70 0.09 -23.65
C GLU A 57 14.69 -0.30 -22.52
N ASP A 58 15.58 0.64 -22.13
CA ASP A 58 16.53 0.46 -21.02
C ASP A 58 15.86 0.46 -19.63
N LYS A 59 14.61 0.85 -19.55
CA LYS A 59 13.89 0.90 -18.27
C LYS A 59 13.30 -0.47 -17.93
N HIS A 60 13.19 -0.73 -16.62
CA HIS A 60 12.48 -1.91 -16.14
C HIS A 60 11.05 -1.94 -16.69
N TYR A 61 10.55 -3.10 -17.10
CA TYR A 61 9.24 -3.26 -17.77
C TYR A 61 8.07 -2.61 -17.02
N LEU A 62 8.06 -2.63 -15.67
CA LEU A 62 7.05 -1.92 -14.88
C LEU A 62 7.08 -0.39 -15.06
N SER A 63 8.26 0.17 -15.33
CA SER A 63 8.38 1.61 -15.64
C SER A 63 7.90 1.88 -17.06
N GLN A 64 8.22 1.02 -18.02
CA GLN A 64 7.71 1.09 -19.39
C GLN A 64 6.18 1.03 -19.39
N ARG A 65 5.59 0.06 -18.68
CA ARG A 65 4.15 -0.08 -18.48
C ARG A 65 3.52 1.20 -17.90
N ASN A 66 4.16 1.84 -16.91
CA ASN A 66 3.65 3.07 -16.31
C ASN A 66 3.70 4.26 -17.28
N PHE A 67 4.72 4.35 -18.15
CA PHE A 67 4.73 5.32 -19.24
C PHE A 67 3.61 5.08 -20.23
N LEU A 68 3.43 3.84 -20.68
CA LEU A 68 2.37 3.46 -21.62
C LEU A 68 0.97 3.74 -21.06
N ASN A 69 0.73 3.45 -19.78
CA ASN A 69 -0.52 3.82 -19.12
C ASN A 69 -0.79 5.33 -19.17
N ALA A 70 0.24 6.14 -18.94
CA ALA A 70 0.11 7.60 -18.98
C ALA A 70 -0.17 8.10 -20.41
N ILE A 71 0.51 7.52 -21.41
CA ILE A 71 0.30 7.85 -22.84
C ILE A 71 -1.13 7.50 -23.27
N VAL A 72 -1.59 6.29 -23.00
CA VAL A 72 -2.95 5.85 -23.37
C VAL A 72 -4.01 6.73 -22.72
N VAL A 73 -3.83 7.09 -21.44
CA VAL A 73 -4.76 7.98 -20.72
C VAL A 73 -4.77 9.39 -21.34
N LEU A 74 -3.60 9.94 -21.68
CA LEU A 74 -3.53 11.22 -22.38
C LEU A 74 -4.22 11.19 -23.74
N LEU A 75 -3.91 10.20 -24.57
CA LEU A 75 -4.51 10.08 -25.90
C LEU A 75 -6.03 9.90 -25.82
N LEU A 76 -6.53 9.12 -24.85
CA LEU A 76 -7.96 8.99 -24.60
C LEU A 76 -8.61 10.30 -24.18
N ALA A 77 -7.93 11.10 -23.34
CA ALA A 77 -8.42 12.41 -22.90
C ALA A 77 -8.54 13.41 -24.06
N LEU A 78 -7.66 13.30 -25.06
CA LEU A 78 -7.62 14.20 -26.22
C LEU A 78 -8.41 13.68 -27.43
N ASN A 79 -9.00 12.49 -27.33
CA ASN A 79 -9.63 11.80 -28.48
C ASN A 79 -11.13 12.14 -28.59
N HIS A 80 -11.47 13.40 -28.80
CA HIS A 80 -12.87 13.83 -28.91
C HIS A 80 -13.54 13.46 -30.26
N ASP A 81 -12.73 13.22 -31.30
CA ASP A 81 -13.19 13.03 -32.70
C ASP A 81 -12.66 11.75 -33.37
N GLY A 82 -12.11 10.82 -32.59
CA GLY A 82 -11.50 9.59 -33.11
C GLY A 82 -10.12 9.76 -33.75
N LYS A 83 -9.54 10.95 -33.69
CA LYS A 83 -8.25 11.30 -34.30
C LYS A 83 -7.09 10.45 -33.84
N TYR A 84 -7.14 9.98 -32.61
CA TYR A 84 -6.05 9.21 -31.97
C TYR A 84 -6.35 7.71 -31.86
N ASP A 85 -7.45 7.20 -32.42
CA ASP A 85 -7.87 5.79 -32.27
C ASP A 85 -6.76 4.81 -32.61
N LYS A 86 -6.08 4.98 -33.75
CA LYS A 86 -4.98 4.12 -34.17
C LYS A 86 -3.80 4.12 -33.16
N LEU A 87 -3.44 5.30 -32.64
CA LEU A 87 -2.37 5.42 -31.63
C LEU A 87 -2.76 4.79 -30.32
N ILE A 88 -4.02 4.98 -29.88
CA ILE A 88 -4.57 4.37 -28.68
C ILE A 88 -4.53 2.85 -28.79
N GLU A 89 -4.92 2.31 -29.95
CA GLU A 89 -4.86 0.87 -30.21
C GLU A 89 -3.42 0.34 -30.17
N GLU A 90 -2.48 1.01 -30.85
CA GLU A 90 -1.08 0.58 -30.91
C GLU A 90 -0.41 0.62 -29.53
N TYR A 91 -0.50 1.73 -28.79
CA TYR A 91 0.02 1.81 -27.43
C TYR A 91 -0.73 0.90 -26.48
N GLY A 92 -2.03 0.68 -26.71
CA GLY A 92 -2.85 -0.24 -25.94
C GLY A 92 -2.36 -1.67 -26.04
N LYS A 93 -2.07 -2.16 -27.23
CA LYS A 93 -1.52 -3.51 -27.46
C LYS A 93 -0.18 -3.70 -26.73
N ILE A 94 0.75 -2.77 -26.91
CA ILE A 94 2.06 -2.84 -26.23
C ILE A 94 1.89 -2.81 -24.70
N ARG A 95 1.02 -1.95 -24.19
CA ARG A 95 0.71 -1.87 -22.76
C ARG A 95 0.12 -3.19 -22.23
N ASP A 96 -0.73 -3.84 -22.99
CA ASP A 96 -1.43 -5.05 -22.56
C ASP A 96 -0.46 -6.24 -22.48
N GLU A 97 0.52 -6.35 -23.38
CA GLU A 97 1.63 -7.31 -23.25
C GLU A 97 2.37 -7.16 -21.91
N PHE A 98 2.69 -5.93 -21.48
CA PHE A 98 3.29 -5.68 -20.16
C PHE A 98 2.31 -5.91 -19.00
N ASN A 99 1.01 -5.75 -19.19
CA ASN A 99 0.00 -6.09 -18.19
C ASN A 99 -0.08 -7.61 -18.00
N ASP A 100 -0.01 -8.36 -19.08
CA ASP A 100 -0.05 -9.83 -19.05
C ASP A 100 1.19 -10.37 -18.34
N GLN A 101 2.40 -9.90 -18.71
CA GLN A 101 3.63 -10.23 -17.99
C GLN A 101 3.52 -9.92 -16.50
N TYR A 102 3.03 -8.73 -16.13
CA TYR A 102 2.84 -8.34 -14.73
C TYR A 102 1.84 -9.26 -14.01
N THR A 103 0.79 -9.67 -14.69
CA THR A 103 -0.25 -10.55 -14.14
C THR A 103 0.30 -11.96 -13.93
N GLU A 104 1.04 -12.49 -14.89
CA GLU A 104 1.71 -13.79 -14.80
C GLU A 104 2.71 -13.82 -13.63
N GLU A 105 3.60 -12.81 -13.53
CA GLU A 105 4.56 -12.71 -12.43
C GLU A 105 3.87 -12.67 -11.06
N ASN A 106 2.78 -11.91 -10.92
CA ASN A 106 2.03 -11.85 -9.66
C ASN A 106 1.28 -13.15 -9.35
N ASN A 107 0.73 -13.81 -10.37
CA ASN A 107 -0.03 -15.05 -10.21
C ASN A 107 0.88 -16.25 -9.96
N SER A 108 2.13 -16.22 -10.42
CA SER A 108 3.11 -17.28 -10.15
C SER A 108 3.30 -17.52 -8.65
N GLY A 109 3.10 -16.47 -7.83
CA GLY A 109 3.34 -16.52 -6.39
C GLY A 109 4.83 -16.64 -6.04
N ILE A 110 5.73 -16.57 -7.03
CA ILE A 110 7.17 -16.61 -6.84
C ILE A 110 7.65 -15.21 -6.44
N ILE A 111 8.53 -15.16 -5.46
CA ILE A 111 9.16 -13.92 -5.00
C ILE A 111 10.29 -13.58 -5.98
N SER A 112 10.29 -12.36 -6.55
CA SER A 112 11.40 -11.92 -7.40
C SER A 112 12.72 -11.87 -6.63
N ASP A 113 13.87 -11.98 -7.33
CA ASP A 113 15.20 -11.94 -6.73
C ASP A 113 15.43 -10.70 -5.86
N LYS A 114 14.91 -9.55 -6.30
CA LYS A 114 14.95 -8.31 -5.51
C LYS A 114 14.12 -8.40 -4.23
N GLN A 115 13.01 -9.11 -4.27
CA GLN A 115 12.17 -9.32 -3.09
C GLN A 115 12.77 -10.39 -2.18
N SER A 116 13.38 -11.45 -2.72
CA SER A 116 13.98 -12.55 -1.94
C SER A 116 15.06 -12.05 -0.98
N LYS A 117 15.89 -11.09 -1.41
CA LYS A 117 16.93 -10.47 -0.57
C LYS A 117 16.37 -9.75 0.66
N ASN A 118 15.13 -9.27 0.58
CA ASN A 118 14.46 -8.51 1.64
C ASN A 118 13.28 -9.28 2.26
N PHE A 119 12.98 -10.47 1.76
CA PHE A 119 11.94 -11.31 2.35
C PHE A 119 12.44 -11.89 3.68
N ALA A 120 11.57 -11.92 4.68
CA ALA A 120 11.82 -12.52 5.97
C ALA A 120 10.70 -13.53 6.29
N THR A 121 10.98 -14.47 7.17
CA THR A 121 9.92 -15.28 7.77
C THR A 121 9.23 -14.48 8.89
N LEU A 122 8.07 -14.94 9.33
CA LEU A 122 7.37 -14.30 10.45
C LEU A 122 8.17 -14.47 11.75
N GLU A 123 8.88 -15.59 11.91
CA GLU A 123 9.78 -15.87 13.03
C GLU A 123 10.95 -14.88 13.06
N GLU A 124 11.55 -14.55 11.91
CA GLU A 124 12.58 -13.51 11.83
C GLU A 124 12.04 -12.14 12.25
N VAL A 125 10.79 -11.82 11.88
CA VAL A 125 10.12 -10.58 12.31
C VAL A 125 9.90 -10.60 13.83
N TYR A 126 9.49 -11.72 14.41
CA TYR A 126 9.37 -11.85 15.87
C TYR A 126 10.73 -11.76 16.56
N GLY A 127 11.77 -12.36 16.00
CA GLY A 127 13.14 -12.21 16.51
C GLY A 127 13.61 -10.74 16.50
N MET A 128 13.28 -10.00 15.44
CA MET A 128 13.52 -8.56 15.37
C MET A 128 12.74 -7.80 16.47
N LEU A 129 11.46 -8.11 16.64
CA LEU A 129 10.62 -7.51 17.69
C LEU A 129 11.19 -7.78 19.09
N ASN A 130 11.72 -8.98 19.35
CA ASN A 130 12.36 -9.30 20.61
C ASN A 130 13.60 -8.42 20.87
N LYS A 131 14.46 -8.23 19.86
CA LYS A 131 15.62 -7.32 19.97
C LYS A 131 15.17 -5.87 20.24
N MET A 132 14.15 -5.40 19.56
CA MET A 132 13.57 -4.06 19.81
C MET A 132 12.99 -3.96 21.23
N ALA A 133 12.34 -5.02 21.74
CA ALA A 133 11.79 -5.05 23.09
C ALA A 133 12.88 -4.99 24.16
N GLU A 134 14.06 -5.61 23.93
CA GLU A 134 15.23 -5.47 24.81
C GLU A 134 15.71 -4.02 24.89
N ASP A 135 15.87 -3.35 23.73
CA ASP A 135 16.25 -1.93 23.67
C ASP A 135 15.21 -1.00 24.32
N LEU A 136 13.95 -1.45 24.42
CA LEU A 136 12.86 -0.71 25.06
C LEU A 136 12.75 -0.95 26.57
N LYS A 137 13.46 -1.92 27.15
CA LYS A 137 13.41 -2.20 28.61
C LYS A 137 13.72 -0.98 29.48
N PRO A 138 14.76 -0.16 29.20
CA PRO A 138 15.03 1.04 29.98
C PRO A 138 13.87 2.05 29.95
N ILE A 139 13.15 2.16 28.82
CA ILE A 139 12.08 3.12 28.62
C ILE A 139 10.86 2.79 29.51
N LYS A 140 10.60 1.50 29.74
CA LYS A 140 9.49 1.05 30.60
C LYS A 140 9.58 1.52 32.04
N LYS A 141 10.77 1.89 32.50
CA LYS A 141 11.07 2.37 33.86
C LYS A 141 11.08 3.89 33.99
N LYS A 142 11.00 4.61 32.87
CA LYS A 142 11.02 6.08 32.82
C LYS A 142 9.63 6.68 32.99
N ASN A 143 9.57 7.87 33.58
CA ASN A 143 8.41 8.72 33.48
C ASN A 143 8.27 9.23 32.02
N LYS A 144 7.07 9.64 31.65
CA LYS A 144 6.78 10.11 30.30
C LYS A 144 7.69 11.29 29.88
N GLU A 145 7.96 12.18 30.83
CA GLU A 145 8.75 13.41 30.65
C GLU A 145 10.24 13.11 30.38
N ASP A 146 10.72 11.97 30.88
CA ASP A 146 12.12 11.53 30.76
C ASP A 146 12.39 10.74 29.46
N ILE A 147 11.35 10.44 28.68
CA ILE A 147 11.48 9.70 27.43
C ILE A 147 11.97 10.63 26.32
N THR A 148 13.15 10.35 25.80
CA THR A 148 13.75 11.12 24.71
C THR A 148 13.00 10.92 23.39
N LYS A 149 13.16 11.88 22.45
CA LYS A 149 12.59 11.76 21.10
C LYS A 149 13.03 10.48 20.36
N LYS A 150 14.29 10.05 20.54
CA LYS A 150 14.82 8.83 19.92
C LYS A 150 14.15 7.57 20.49
N GLU A 151 13.96 7.52 21.80
CA GLU A 151 13.27 6.44 22.49
C GLU A 151 11.80 6.38 22.09
N MET A 152 11.14 7.52 22.00
CA MET A 152 9.74 7.58 21.51
C MET A 152 9.63 7.09 20.06
N GLN A 153 10.58 7.43 19.19
CA GLN A 153 10.61 6.91 17.81
C GLN A 153 10.84 5.40 17.76
N LEU A 154 11.68 4.84 18.63
CA LEU A 154 11.89 3.39 18.73
C LEU A 154 10.60 2.70 19.21
N LEU A 155 9.96 3.24 20.24
CA LEU A 155 8.69 2.70 20.76
C LEU A 155 7.60 2.74 19.68
N GLN A 156 7.49 3.84 18.94
CA GLN A 156 6.55 3.98 17.83
C GLN A 156 6.83 2.96 16.71
N ALA A 157 8.09 2.77 16.34
CA ALA A 157 8.48 1.76 15.35
C ALA A 157 8.13 0.35 15.81
N TYR A 158 8.41 0.04 17.08
CA TYR A 158 8.04 -1.24 17.69
C TYR A 158 6.54 -1.50 17.60
N VAL A 159 5.72 -0.52 17.97
CA VAL A 159 4.26 -0.62 17.89
C VAL A 159 3.81 -0.84 16.44
N LEU A 160 4.37 -0.13 15.46
CA LEU A 160 4.05 -0.31 14.04
C LEU A 160 4.37 -1.74 13.57
N PHE A 161 5.56 -2.27 13.87
CA PHE A 161 5.90 -3.65 13.50
C PHE A 161 5.04 -4.67 14.23
N PHE A 162 4.74 -4.43 15.50
CA PHE A 162 3.89 -5.31 16.28
C PHE A 162 2.47 -5.41 15.74
N ILE A 163 1.88 -4.28 15.30
CA ILE A 163 0.59 -4.26 14.60
C ILE A 163 0.69 -5.06 13.30
N HIS A 164 1.67 -4.74 12.44
CA HIS A 164 1.79 -5.37 11.13
C HIS A 164 2.09 -6.88 11.19
N SER A 165 2.71 -7.37 12.26
CA SER A 165 2.95 -8.81 12.44
C SER A 165 1.70 -9.60 12.83
N ARG A 166 0.60 -8.92 13.16
CA ARG A 166 -0.68 -9.52 13.56
C ARG A 166 -1.84 -9.13 12.64
N MET A 167 -1.79 -7.93 12.10
CA MET A 167 -2.83 -7.37 11.24
C MET A 167 -2.19 -6.79 9.98
N PRO A 168 -2.46 -7.35 8.78
CA PRO A 168 -1.72 -7.00 7.56
C PRO A 168 -2.19 -5.68 6.92
N PHE A 169 -2.11 -4.58 7.67
CA PHE A 169 -2.47 -3.26 7.18
C PHE A 169 -1.56 -2.78 6.03
N ARG A 170 -2.08 -1.91 5.18
CA ARG A 170 -1.28 -1.03 4.33
C ARG A 170 -0.74 0.13 5.17
N ASN A 171 -0.21 1.16 4.51
CA ASN A 171 0.18 2.40 5.19
C ASN A 171 -1.03 3.22 5.68
N ASP A 172 -2.19 2.59 5.84
CA ASP A 172 -3.44 3.24 6.27
C ASP A 172 -3.44 3.54 7.79
N LEU A 173 -2.42 3.07 8.52
CA LEU A 173 -2.13 3.48 9.90
C LEU A 173 -1.54 4.90 9.99
N ALA A 174 -1.01 5.44 8.89
CA ALA A 174 -0.54 6.82 8.83
C ALA A 174 -1.74 7.79 9.03
N GLU A 175 -1.47 8.92 9.65
CA GLU A 175 -2.48 9.95 9.96
C GLU A 175 -3.64 9.47 10.86
N MET A 176 -3.54 8.26 11.45
CA MET A 176 -4.56 7.72 12.35
C MET A 176 -4.61 8.48 13.67
N GLU A 177 -5.80 8.62 14.22
CA GLU A 177 -6.03 9.22 15.53
C GLU A 177 -6.53 8.20 16.54
N ALA A 178 -6.05 8.29 17.78
CA ALA A 178 -6.60 7.56 18.92
C ALA A 178 -7.69 8.41 19.59
N ILE A 179 -8.86 7.83 19.79
CA ILE A 179 -10.04 8.51 20.33
C ILE A 179 -10.81 7.61 21.30
N GLN A 180 -11.37 8.18 22.36
CA GLN A 180 -12.28 7.44 23.22
C GLN A 180 -13.61 7.16 22.50
N LYS A 181 -14.20 5.98 22.71
CA LYS A 181 -15.49 5.61 22.07
C LYS A 181 -16.58 6.66 22.25
N ARG A 182 -16.68 7.22 23.46
CA ARG A 182 -17.66 8.27 23.73
C ARG A 182 -17.46 9.52 22.88
N ALA A 183 -16.21 9.89 22.60
CA ALA A 183 -15.89 11.02 21.73
C ALA A 183 -16.09 10.65 20.25
N TYR A 184 -15.70 9.43 19.84
CA TYR A 184 -15.95 8.92 18.49
C TYR A 184 -17.44 8.94 18.12
N ASN A 185 -18.31 8.51 19.04
CA ASN A 185 -19.76 8.50 18.82
C ASN A 185 -20.39 9.90 18.66
N LYS A 186 -19.68 10.95 19.06
CA LYS A 186 -20.13 12.35 18.91
C LYS A 186 -19.65 12.99 17.60
N LEU A 187 -18.75 12.34 16.87
CA LEU A 187 -18.30 12.85 15.58
C LEU A 187 -19.45 12.78 14.56
N SER A 188 -19.51 13.78 13.69
CA SER A 188 -20.35 13.72 12.50
C SER A 188 -19.90 12.61 11.55
N GLU A 189 -20.76 12.15 10.66
CA GLU A 189 -20.42 11.15 9.67
C GLU A 189 -19.30 11.64 8.71
N GLU A 190 -19.24 12.94 8.44
CA GLU A 190 -18.18 13.54 7.63
C GLU A 190 -16.82 13.47 8.35
N GLU A 191 -16.78 13.81 9.64
CA GLU A 191 -15.57 13.72 10.46
C GLU A 191 -15.09 12.27 10.56
N LYS A 192 -15.98 11.29 10.79
CA LYS A 192 -15.64 9.87 10.82
C LYS A 192 -15.01 9.44 9.50
N LYS A 193 -15.62 9.77 8.35
CA LYS A 193 -15.13 9.41 7.01
C LYS A 193 -13.82 10.09 6.63
N SER A 194 -13.43 11.17 7.29
CA SER A 194 -12.22 11.93 6.97
C SER A 194 -10.92 11.21 7.36
N LYS A 195 -10.95 10.31 8.35
CA LYS A 195 -9.76 9.69 8.98
C LYS A 195 -9.98 8.21 9.33
N ASN A 196 -8.89 7.56 9.74
CA ASN A 196 -8.91 6.27 10.41
C ASN A 196 -8.68 6.49 11.90
N TYR A 197 -9.25 5.63 12.74
CA TYR A 197 -9.21 5.79 14.19
C TYR A 197 -8.77 4.51 14.91
N LEU A 198 -8.01 4.68 15.99
CA LEU A 198 -7.92 3.69 17.07
C LEU A 198 -8.92 4.09 18.14
N VAL A 199 -10.07 3.42 18.16
CA VAL A 199 -11.13 3.68 19.15
C VAL A 199 -10.84 2.90 20.41
N VAL A 200 -10.86 3.63 21.56
CA VAL A 200 -10.51 3.10 22.88
C VAL A 200 -11.76 3.01 23.74
N GLU A 201 -12.06 1.81 24.21
CA GLU A 201 -13.10 1.53 25.20
C GLU A 201 -12.48 0.99 26.50
N LYS A 202 -13.28 0.91 27.56
CA LYS A 202 -12.85 0.34 28.85
C LYS A 202 -12.28 -1.06 28.67
N ASN A 203 -12.97 -1.91 27.93
CA ASN A 203 -12.65 -3.34 27.76
C ASN A 203 -12.20 -3.69 26.32
N GLY A 204 -12.21 -2.76 25.39
CA GLY A 204 -11.93 -2.98 23.98
C GLY A 204 -10.99 -1.96 23.33
N LEU A 205 -10.37 -2.36 22.24
CA LEU A 205 -9.67 -1.49 21.31
C LEU A 205 -10.06 -1.91 19.90
N PHE A 206 -10.33 -0.95 19.03
CA PHE A 206 -10.81 -1.19 17.67
C PHE A 206 -10.05 -0.30 16.69
N PHE A 207 -9.63 -0.87 15.55
CA PHE A 207 -9.24 -0.05 14.42
C PHE A 207 -10.47 0.21 13.55
N VAL A 208 -10.90 1.45 13.48
CA VAL A 208 -12.00 1.88 12.60
C VAL A 208 -11.40 2.52 11.35
N MET A 209 -11.57 1.84 10.22
CA MET A 209 -10.95 2.18 8.95
C MET A 209 -11.99 2.78 8.00
N ASN A 210 -11.95 4.09 7.83
CA ASN A 210 -12.85 4.82 6.92
C ASN A 210 -12.12 5.26 5.64
N LYS A 211 -10.84 5.65 5.77
CA LYS A 211 -10.05 6.23 4.68
C LYS A 211 -8.94 5.28 4.25
N TYR A 212 -9.24 4.34 3.34
CA TYR A 212 -8.29 3.38 2.80
C TYR A 212 -8.51 3.16 1.28
N LYS A 213 -7.60 2.41 0.63
CA LYS A 213 -7.58 2.32 -0.85
C LYS A 213 -8.91 1.87 -1.47
N THR A 214 -9.60 0.94 -0.82
CA THR A 214 -10.82 0.29 -1.30
C THR A 214 -12.07 0.67 -0.49
N SER A 215 -12.06 1.78 0.26
CA SER A 215 -13.18 2.22 1.11
C SER A 215 -14.48 2.49 0.32
N LYS A 216 -14.39 2.86 -0.96
CA LYS A 216 -15.58 2.98 -1.82
C LYS A 216 -16.34 1.66 -2.05
N LYS A 217 -15.66 0.51 -1.89
CA LYS A 217 -16.23 -0.83 -2.12
C LYS A 217 -16.66 -1.52 -0.82
N TYR A 218 -15.91 -1.33 0.26
CA TYR A 218 -16.09 -2.07 1.51
C TYR A 218 -16.55 -1.17 2.68
N GLU A 219 -16.76 0.12 2.42
CA GLU A 219 -17.22 1.12 3.40
C GLU A 219 -16.36 1.17 4.67
N GLU A 220 -16.96 1.41 5.83
CA GLU A 220 -16.28 1.40 7.13
C GLU A 220 -15.95 -0.04 7.54
N LEU A 221 -14.71 -0.25 8.01
CA LEU A 221 -14.30 -1.51 8.61
C LEU A 221 -14.05 -1.28 10.10
N ASP A 222 -14.85 -1.91 10.94
CA ASP A 222 -14.64 -1.96 12.39
C ASP A 222 -13.90 -3.26 12.73
N LEU A 223 -12.63 -3.14 13.13
CA LEU A 223 -11.73 -4.26 13.33
C LEU A 223 -11.37 -4.38 14.80
N PRO A 224 -12.04 -5.28 15.56
CA PRO A 224 -11.71 -5.52 16.95
C PRO A 224 -10.28 -6.05 17.09
N ILE A 225 -9.55 -5.53 18.05
CA ILE A 225 -8.22 -6.05 18.38
C ILE A 225 -8.42 -7.15 19.41
N GLU A 226 -8.24 -8.41 19.00
CA GLU A 226 -8.42 -9.57 19.89
C GLU A 226 -7.14 -9.97 20.62
N ASP A 227 -5.98 -9.80 19.96
CA ASP A 227 -4.66 -10.12 20.50
C ASP A 227 -4.41 -9.36 21.81
N LYS A 228 -4.25 -10.12 22.90
CA LYS A 228 -4.08 -9.58 24.26
C LYS A 228 -2.79 -8.76 24.41
N ASP A 229 -1.71 -9.20 23.77
CA ASP A 229 -0.41 -8.53 23.85
C ASP A 229 -0.43 -7.22 23.06
N LEU A 230 -1.08 -7.20 21.90
CA LEU A 230 -1.30 -5.99 21.13
C LEU A 230 -2.17 -4.98 21.91
N LYS A 231 -3.25 -5.42 22.54
CA LYS A 231 -4.07 -4.57 23.43
C LYS A 231 -3.22 -3.94 24.53
N LYS A 232 -2.41 -4.76 25.24
CA LYS A 232 -1.54 -4.31 26.31
C LYS A 232 -0.50 -3.31 25.82
N LEU A 233 0.12 -3.58 24.67
CA LEU A 233 1.11 -2.71 24.05
C LEU A 233 0.51 -1.37 23.65
N LEU A 234 -0.64 -1.37 22.99
CA LEU A 234 -1.33 -0.14 22.56
C LEU A 234 -1.77 0.70 23.76
N ARG A 235 -2.31 0.09 24.82
CA ARG A 235 -2.64 0.83 26.05
C ARG A 235 -1.40 1.46 26.72
N TYR A 236 -0.28 0.73 26.75
CA TYR A 236 0.98 1.26 27.22
C TYR A 236 1.47 2.41 26.34
N TYR A 237 1.43 2.24 25.01
CA TYR A 237 1.80 3.28 24.06
C TYR A 237 0.95 4.55 24.22
N LEU A 238 -0.37 4.41 24.32
CA LEU A 238 -1.28 5.53 24.51
C LEU A 238 -1.07 6.26 25.83
N ARG A 239 -0.68 5.58 26.90
CA ARG A 239 -0.32 6.23 28.17
C ARG A 239 0.85 7.19 28.02
N ILE A 240 1.82 6.86 27.17
CA ILE A 240 2.99 7.69 26.89
C ILE A 240 2.68 8.74 25.83
N ASN A 241 2.14 8.31 24.67
CA ASN A 241 1.89 9.16 23.51
C ASN A 241 0.72 10.15 23.74
N GLY A 242 -0.26 9.76 24.55
CA GLY A 242 -1.55 10.46 24.68
C GLY A 242 -2.55 10.06 23.62
N MET A 243 -3.76 10.62 23.72
CA MET A 243 -4.82 10.52 22.72
C MET A 243 -4.57 11.53 21.58
N GLY A 244 -5.39 11.47 20.54
CA GLY A 244 -5.23 12.27 19.31
C GLY A 244 -4.32 11.57 18.31
N VAL A 245 -3.37 12.28 17.69
CA VAL A 245 -2.47 11.71 16.68
C VAL A 245 -1.76 10.47 17.21
N LEU A 246 -2.01 9.31 16.57
CA LEU A 246 -1.47 8.02 17.03
C LEU A 246 0.03 7.92 16.78
N PHE A 247 0.48 8.21 15.56
CA PHE A 247 1.89 8.15 15.17
C PHE A 247 2.37 9.54 14.76
N LYS A 248 3.45 10.02 15.40
CA LYS A 248 3.91 11.40 15.28
C LYS A 248 5.32 11.49 14.71
N THR A 249 5.55 12.55 13.96
CA THR A 249 6.91 12.99 13.62
C THR A 249 7.64 13.52 14.87
N SER A 250 8.94 13.79 14.76
CA SER A 250 9.71 14.43 15.83
C SER A 250 9.21 15.83 16.23
N THR A 251 8.38 16.44 15.36
CA THR A 251 7.76 17.75 15.61
C THR A 251 6.31 17.63 16.10
N GLY A 252 5.81 16.43 16.37
CA GLY A 252 4.47 16.18 16.90
C GLY A 252 3.35 16.13 15.84
N LYS A 253 3.68 16.33 14.54
CA LYS A 253 2.69 16.23 13.44
C LYS A 253 2.38 14.76 13.13
N PRO A 254 1.20 14.44 12.56
CA PRO A 254 0.92 13.10 12.07
C PRO A 254 1.95 12.64 11.05
N ILE A 255 2.36 11.36 11.11
CA ILE A 255 3.22 10.80 10.07
C ILE A 255 2.41 10.58 8.78
N THR A 256 3.03 10.88 7.65
CA THR A 256 2.48 10.56 6.33
C THR A 256 2.73 9.09 5.98
N ARG A 257 2.06 8.58 4.94
CA ARG A 257 2.31 7.22 4.39
C ARG A 257 3.77 7.01 3.96
N ILE A 258 4.43 8.06 3.48
CA ILE A 258 5.85 8.02 3.09
C ILE A 258 6.73 7.89 4.33
N GLU A 259 6.45 8.66 5.38
CA GLU A 259 7.21 8.61 6.63
C GLU A 259 7.02 7.26 7.34
N LEU A 260 5.81 6.69 7.34
CA LEU A 260 5.57 5.35 7.85
C LEU A 260 6.46 4.32 7.13
N SER A 261 6.50 4.37 5.78
CA SER A 261 7.39 3.49 5.01
C SER A 261 8.86 3.68 5.37
N LYS A 262 9.31 4.92 5.54
CA LYS A 262 10.70 5.23 5.95
C LYS A 262 11.01 4.68 7.35
N ILE A 263 10.07 4.75 8.29
CA ILE A 263 10.22 4.17 9.63
C ILE A 263 10.40 2.66 9.53
N LEU A 264 9.53 1.96 8.79
CA LEU A 264 9.62 0.52 8.62
C LEU A 264 10.96 0.11 7.99
N LEU A 265 11.38 0.75 6.90
CA LEU A 265 12.66 0.48 6.24
C LEU A 265 13.86 0.72 7.18
N LYS A 266 13.89 1.86 7.88
CA LYS A 266 14.98 2.21 8.80
C LYS A 266 15.18 1.18 9.89
N TYR A 267 14.11 0.78 10.56
CA TYR A 267 14.21 -0.11 11.71
C TYR A 267 14.35 -1.58 11.32
N SER A 268 13.76 -2.02 10.21
CA SER A 268 14.02 -3.37 9.68
C SER A 268 15.48 -3.51 9.21
N GLN A 269 16.05 -2.47 8.59
CA GLN A 269 17.46 -2.46 8.24
C GLN A 269 18.35 -2.54 9.49
N LYS A 270 18.03 -1.76 10.53
CA LYS A 270 18.80 -1.74 11.78
C LYS A 270 18.80 -3.09 12.51
N TYR A 271 17.64 -3.76 12.62
CA TYR A 271 17.48 -4.93 13.49
C TYR A 271 17.49 -6.27 12.78
N LEU A 272 17.27 -6.29 11.46
CA LEU A 272 17.17 -7.51 10.66
C LEU A 272 18.08 -7.50 9.42
N ASN A 273 18.75 -6.39 9.14
CA ASN A 273 19.57 -6.17 7.94
C ASN A 273 18.80 -6.42 6.63
N LYS A 274 17.49 -6.13 6.63
CA LYS A 274 16.59 -6.28 5.48
C LYS A 274 15.75 -5.01 5.31
N ASN A 275 15.40 -4.66 4.07
CA ASN A 275 14.51 -3.51 3.78
C ASN A 275 13.06 -3.98 3.69
N ILE A 276 12.34 -3.96 4.79
CA ILE A 276 10.97 -4.47 4.90
C ILE A 276 9.96 -3.32 4.89
N SER A 277 9.16 -3.23 3.82
CA SER A 277 8.04 -2.30 3.70
C SER A 277 6.75 -2.89 4.28
N SER A 278 5.70 -2.08 4.43
CA SER A 278 4.36 -2.58 4.82
C SER A 278 3.81 -3.61 3.82
N THR A 279 4.10 -3.45 2.53
CA THR A 279 3.72 -4.46 1.52
C THR A 279 4.45 -5.78 1.74
N MET A 280 5.73 -5.73 2.12
CA MET A 280 6.51 -6.93 2.43
C MET A 280 5.99 -7.60 3.71
N LEU A 281 5.70 -6.84 4.78
CA LEU A 281 5.11 -7.37 6.01
C LEU A 281 3.78 -8.08 5.75
N ARG A 282 2.95 -7.55 4.86
CA ARG A 282 1.71 -8.20 4.45
C ARG A 282 1.97 -9.51 3.70
N LYS A 283 2.97 -9.55 2.82
CA LYS A 283 3.38 -10.79 2.14
C LYS A 283 3.89 -11.83 3.15
N ILE A 284 4.75 -11.41 4.07
CA ILE A 284 5.29 -12.26 5.14
C ILE A 284 4.15 -12.87 5.97
N TYR A 285 3.24 -12.02 6.47
CA TYR A 285 2.09 -12.45 7.27
C TYR A 285 1.20 -13.46 6.52
N LEU A 286 0.80 -13.13 5.29
CA LEU A 286 -0.09 -13.99 4.51
C LEU A 286 0.60 -15.29 4.07
N SER A 287 1.90 -15.24 3.74
CA SER A 287 2.67 -16.44 3.38
C SER A 287 2.83 -17.38 4.57
N SER A 288 3.07 -16.84 5.77
CA SER A 288 3.15 -17.65 6.98
C SER A 288 1.81 -18.30 7.34
N LYS A 289 0.70 -17.56 7.15
CA LYS A 289 -0.63 -18.06 7.54
C LYS A 289 -1.23 -19.03 6.53
N TYR A 290 -1.01 -18.81 5.24
CA TYR A 290 -1.72 -19.52 4.16
C TYR A 290 -0.79 -20.22 3.15
N GLY A 291 0.53 -20.18 3.37
CA GLY A 291 1.50 -20.72 2.40
C GLY A 291 1.33 -22.21 2.17
N ASP A 292 1.14 -22.98 3.22
CA ASP A 292 1.00 -24.43 3.11
C ASP A 292 -0.36 -24.84 2.55
N MET A 293 -1.44 -24.19 2.98
CA MET A 293 -2.78 -24.37 2.37
C MET A 293 -2.76 -24.09 0.86
N LYS A 294 -2.04 -23.05 0.45
CA LYS A 294 -1.88 -22.73 -0.98
C LYS A 294 -1.19 -23.85 -1.74
N LYS A 295 -0.11 -24.44 -1.17
CA LYS A 295 0.62 -25.57 -1.78
C LYS A 295 -0.24 -26.82 -1.89
N GLU A 296 -1.03 -27.13 -0.85
CA GLU A 296 -1.97 -28.24 -0.85
C GLU A 296 -3.02 -28.07 -1.94
N LEU A 297 -3.68 -26.91 -1.97
CA LEU A 297 -4.66 -26.59 -3.02
C LEU A 297 -4.05 -26.67 -4.44
N GLU A 298 -2.79 -26.29 -4.62
CA GLU A 298 -2.10 -26.40 -5.91
C GLU A 298 -1.87 -27.85 -6.33
N LYS A 299 -1.59 -28.76 -5.39
CA LYS A 299 -1.47 -30.19 -5.67
C LYS A 299 -2.81 -30.77 -6.11
N ASP A 300 -3.88 -30.48 -5.38
CA ASP A 300 -5.21 -30.96 -5.67
C ASP A 300 -5.71 -30.45 -7.02
N ASN A 301 -5.48 -29.18 -7.33
CA ASN A 301 -5.84 -28.58 -8.61
C ASN A 301 -5.12 -29.25 -9.80
N LYS A 302 -3.86 -29.67 -9.62
CA LYS A 302 -3.14 -30.44 -10.66
C LYS A 302 -3.78 -31.81 -10.92
N ILE A 303 -4.23 -32.47 -9.85
CA ILE A 303 -4.92 -33.77 -9.96
C ILE A 303 -6.27 -33.60 -10.65
N MET A 304 -7.02 -32.55 -10.31
CA MET A 304 -8.35 -32.27 -10.86
C MET A 304 -8.32 -31.59 -12.25
N GLY A 305 -7.15 -31.10 -12.70
CA GLY A 305 -7.03 -30.36 -13.96
C GLY A 305 -7.72 -28.98 -13.94
N HIS A 306 -7.86 -28.38 -12.76
CA HIS A 306 -8.57 -27.11 -12.58
C HIS A 306 -7.64 -25.94 -12.24
N SER A 307 -8.09 -24.71 -12.57
CA SER A 307 -7.46 -23.50 -12.07
C SER A 307 -7.78 -23.28 -10.57
N LYS A 308 -6.93 -22.50 -9.87
CA LYS A 308 -7.21 -22.12 -8.47
C LYS A 308 -8.54 -21.42 -8.30
N SER A 309 -8.88 -20.54 -9.24
CA SER A 309 -10.15 -19.82 -9.23
C SER A 309 -11.33 -20.76 -9.37
N THR A 310 -11.24 -21.75 -10.26
CA THR A 310 -12.28 -22.77 -10.46
C THR A 310 -12.47 -23.60 -9.18
N ALA A 311 -11.36 -24.04 -8.56
CA ALA A 311 -11.45 -24.82 -7.32
C ALA A 311 -12.14 -24.05 -6.19
N LEU A 312 -11.68 -22.83 -5.91
CA LEU A 312 -12.23 -22.00 -4.83
C LEU A 312 -13.68 -21.58 -5.07
N ASN A 313 -14.04 -21.22 -6.30
CA ASN A 313 -15.38 -20.70 -6.57
C ASN A 313 -16.42 -21.80 -6.76
N ASN A 314 -16.04 -22.96 -7.31
CA ASN A 314 -17.00 -23.98 -7.72
C ASN A 314 -17.06 -25.18 -6.77
N TYR A 315 -15.93 -25.56 -6.14
CA TYR A 315 -15.83 -26.79 -5.36
C TYR A 315 -15.67 -26.56 -3.85
N VAL A 316 -15.01 -25.50 -3.42
CA VAL A 316 -14.98 -25.15 -2.00
C VAL A 316 -16.29 -24.43 -1.67
N LYS A 317 -17.11 -25.05 -0.82
CA LYS A 317 -18.39 -24.52 -0.36
C LYS A 317 -18.34 -24.26 1.13
N GLU A 318 -18.90 -23.13 1.54
CA GLU A 318 -19.16 -22.84 2.95
C GLU A 318 -20.51 -23.45 3.33
N SER A 319 -20.58 -24.08 4.50
CA SER A 319 -21.87 -24.46 5.09
C SER A 319 -22.64 -23.16 5.40
N GLN A 320 -23.91 -23.11 5.07
CA GLN A 320 -24.78 -22.03 5.58
C GLN A 320 -24.79 -22.19 7.11
N GLU A 321 -24.22 -21.22 7.81
CA GLU A 321 -24.41 -21.10 9.25
C GLU A 321 -25.90 -20.80 9.48
N GLU A 322 -26.57 -21.65 10.27
CA GLU A 322 -27.92 -21.45 10.75
C GLU A 322 -28.00 -20.30 11.76
#